data_6ccdcd6dea4ce9fa6be711bc31ba1ca3
#
_entry.id   6ccdcd6dea4ce9fa6be711bc31ba1ca3
#
_cell.length_a   1.000
_cell.length_b   1.000
_cell.length_c   1.000
_cell.angle_alpha   90.00
_cell.angle_beta   90.00
_cell.angle_gamma   90.00
#
_symmetry.space_group_name_H-M   'P 1'
#
loop_
_entity.id
_entity.type
_entity.pdbx_description
1 polymer ?
#
loop_
_entity_poly.entity_id
_entity_poly.type
_entity_poly.pdbx_seq_one_letter_code
_entity_poly.pdbx_strand_id
1 'polypeptide(L)'
;AGLGGGSSDAAAVLKALDQLLGTNLGPARLMQMAAALGSDIPFFISCVPAVCRGRGEIVGPAAGIPRMELLLVFPPFPVSTAWAYGAHAAGAGNSATLRRVWGSMELVNDLEPAVFSKYAVLQALRDWLLRQDGVAHAMMSGSGSTVFAILDNAAEGLEERLHGEFGAAFSARRCSTVASAV
;
A
#
# COMPACT_ATOMS: atom_id res chain seq x y z
N ALA A 1 -2.28 -8.96 2.24
CA ALA A 1 -0.86 -8.60 2.26
C ALA A 1 -0.64 -7.26 1.54
N GLY A 2 0.48 -6.55 1.79
CA GLY A 2 0.80 -5.29 1.10
C GLY A 2 0.19 -4.00 1.69
N LEU A 3 -0.56 -4.06 2.77
CA LEU A 3 -1.18 -2.89 3.43
C LEU A 3 -0.61 -2.58 4.83
N GLY A 4 0.50 -3.20 5.22
CA GLY A 4 1.14 -2.94 6.51
C GLY A 4 0.33 -3.36 7.74
N GLY A 5 -0.60 -4.32 7.62
CA GLY A 5 -1.50 -4.72 8.72
C GLY A 5 -0.76 -5.09 10.01
N GLY A 6 0.25 -5.97 9.93
CA GLY A 6 1.04 -6.33 11.11
C GLY A 6 1.77 -5.16 11.75
N SER A 7 2.26 -4.19 10.93
CA SER A 7 2.89 -2.97 11.45
C SER A 7 1.87 -2.05 12.11
N SER A 8 0.65 -1.97 11.56
CA SER A 8 -0.47 -1.25 12.16
C SER A 8 -0.87 -1.84 13.51
N ASP A 9 -0.98 -3.18 13.60
CA ASP A 9 -1.31 -3.87 14.84
C ASP A 9 -0.23 -3.64 15.92
N ALA A 10 1.05 -3.73 15.55
CA ALA A 10 2.16 -3.47 16.46
C ALA A 10 2.13 -2.02 16.99
N ALA A 11 1.88 -1.05 16.13
CA ALA A 11 1.74 0.36 16.54
C ALA A 11 0.54 0.57 17.48
N ALA A 12 -0.59 -0.10 17.20
CA ALA A 12 -1.77 -0.04 18.05
C ALA A 12 -1.49 -0.62 19.44
N VAL A 13 -0.79 -1.76 19.52
CA VAL A 13 -0.36 -2.37 20.79
C VAL A 13 0.56 -1.44 21.56
N LEU A 14 1.57 -0.83 20.91
CA LEU A 14 2.45 0.13 21.59
C LEU A 14 1.69 1.31 22.20
N LYS A 15 0.77 1.91 21.45
CA LYS A 15 -0.08 3.01 21.95
C LYS A 15 -0.98 2.56 23.11
N ALA A 16 -1.58 1.37 22.99
CA ALA A 16 -2.44 0.83 24.03
C ALA A 16 -1.66 0.56 25.35
N LEU A 17 -0.46 0.02 25.26
CA LEU A 17 0.40 -0.23 26.43
C LEU A 17 0.84 1.08 27.09
N ASP A 18 1.21 2.10 26.31
CA ASP A 18 1.56 3.43 26.84
C ASP A 18 0.40 4.01 27.67
N GLN A 19 -0.82 3.91 27.17
CA GLN A 19 -2.03 4.36 27.86
C GLN A 19 -2.33 3.53 29.10
N LEU A 20 -2.35 2.19 28.99
CA LEU A 20 -2.70 1.28 30.08
C LEU A 20 -1.72 1.38 31.26
N LEU A 21 -0.43 1.54 30.98
CA LEU A 21 0.61 1.62 31.98
C LEU A 21 0.84 3.07 32.49
N GLY A 22 0.18 4.05 31.90
CA GLY A 22 0.33 5.45 32.24
C GLY A 22 1.74 6.00 32.05
N THR A 23 2.50 5.44 31.09
CA THR A 23 3.91 5.80 30.88
C THR A 23 4.09 7.15 30.20
N ASN A 24 3.09 7.62 29.45
CA ASN A 24 3.05 8.93 28.80
C ASN A 24 4.33 9.28 28.01
N LEU A 25 4.82 8.32 27.22
CA LEU A 25 6.12 8.43 26.53
C LEU A 25 6.14 9.50 25.43
N GLY A 26 4.99 9.85 24.92
CA GLY A 26 4.84 10.78 23.80
C GLY A 26 5.24 10.20 22.44
N PRO A 27 4.82 10.87 21.31
CA PRO A 27 4.98 10.32 19.96
C PRO A 27 6.42 10.02 19.56
N ALA A 28 7.37 10.89 19.90
CA ALA A 28 8.79 10.74 19.54
C ALA A 28 9.39 9.45 20.13
N ARG A 29 9.11 9.17 21.41
CA ARG A 29 9.61 7.96 22.07
C ARG A 29 8.93 6.72 21.56
N LEU A 30 7.62 6.78 21.32
CA LEU A 30 6.88 5.67 20.69
C LEU A 30 7.41 5.36 19.29
N MET A 31 7.75 6.37 18.47
CA MET A 31 8.37 6.17 17.16
C MET A 31 9.74 5.49 17.25
N GLN A 32 10.59 5.87 18.24
CA GLN A 32 11.87 5.20 18.46
C GLN A 32 11.70 3.72 18.83
N MET A 33 10.76 3.40 19.71
CA MET A 33 10.45 2.02 20.07
C MET A 33 9.88 1.24 18.88
N ALA A 34 8.98 1.87 18.12
CA ALA A 34 8.41 1.32 16.91
C ALA A 34 9.50 0.96 15.86
N ALA A 35 10.47 1.85 15.65
CA ALA A 35 11.58 1.62 14.70
C ALA A 35 12.46 0.41 15.07
N ALA A 36 12.58 0.10 16.37
CA ALA A 36 13.31 -1.08 16.84
C ALA A 36 12.57 -2.40 16.55
N LEU A 37 11.24 -2.34 16.40
CA LEU A 37 10.39 -3.51 16.11
C LEU A 37 10.20 -3.76 14.61
N GLY A 38 10.21 -2.69 13.80
CA GLY A 38 10.10 -2.81 12.35
C GLY A 38 10.06 -1.46 11.64
N SER A 39 10.52 -1.44 10.40
CA SER A 39 10.71 -0.21 9.62
C SER A 39 9.43 0.56 9.36
N ASP A 40 8.31 -0.13 9.14
CA ASP A 40 7.04 0.50 8.77
C ASP A 40 6.19 0.90 10.00
N ILE A 41 6.55 0.41 11.21
CA ILE A 41 5.75 0.63 12.42
C ILE A 41 5.68 2.10 12.82
N PRO A 42 6.77 2.91 12.70
CA PRO A 42 6.75 4.33 13.03
C PRO A 42 5.68 5.13 12.27
N PHE A 43 5.44 4.80 11.00
CA PHE A 43 4.38 5.43 10.19
C PHE A 43 3.00 5.30 10.86
N PHE A 44 2.68 4.13 11.41
CA PHE A 44 1.39 3.86 12.06
C PHE A 44 1.27 4.47 13.46
N ILE A 45 2.35 5.02 14.04
CA ILE A 45 2.26 5.83 15.26
C ILE A 45 1.56 7.17 14.98
N SER A 46 1.93 7.85 13.88
CA SER A 46 1.35 9.14 13.48
C SER A 46 0.03 9.00 12.71
N CYS A 47 -0.12 7.97 11.88
CA CYS A 47 -1.30 7.70 11.04
C CYS A 47 -1.74 8.89 10.17
N VAL A 48 -0.79 9.67 9.66
CA VAL A 48 -1.04 10.77 8.73
C VAL A 48 -0.27 10.53 7.43
N PRO A 49 -0.67 11.12 6.29
CA PRO A 49 0.12 11.04 5.08
C PRO A 49 1.56 11.48 5.33
N ALA A 50 2.52 10.64 4.95
CA ALA A 50 3.91 10.85 5.27
C ALA A 50 4.86 10.38 4.15
N VAL A 51 6.03 11.02 4.10
CA VAL A 51 7.18 10.54 3.33
C VAL A 51 8.08 9.76 4.28
N CYS A 52 8.25 8.47 4.01
CA CYS A 52 9.15 7.60 4.77
C CYS A 52 10.49 7.50 4.04
N ARG A 53 11.60 7.65 4.79
CA ARG A 53 12.98 7.57 4.29
C ARG A 53 13.78 6.54 5.09
N GLY A 54 15.04 6.31 4.65
CA GLY A 54 15.84 5.23 5.21
C GLY A 54 15.30 3.89 4.72
N ARG A 55 15.04 2.96 5.65
CA ARG A 55 14.34 1.70 5.38
C ARG A 55 12.82 1.82 5.54
N GLY A 56 12.30 3.05 5.88
CA GLY A 56 10.92 3.37 6.20
C GLY A 56 10.73 3.99 7.60
N GLU A 57 11.75 3.94 8.44
CA GLU A 57 11.70 4.38 9.85
C GLU A 57 11.77 5.90 10.05
N ILE A 58 12.24 6.65 9.07
CA ILE A 58 12.31 8.12 9.12
C ILE A 58 11.03 8.69 8.51
N VAL A 59 10.07 9.01 9.37
CA VAL A 59 8.74 9.48 8.98
C VAL A 59 8.68 11.00 9.03
N GLY A 60 8.41 11.63 7.90
CA GLY A 60 8.18 13.06 7.76
C GLY A 60 6.81 13.37 7.17
N PRO A 61 6.17 14.51 7.51
CA PRO A 61 4.84 14.84 6.99
C PRO A 61 4.86 14.99 5.47
N ALA A 62 3.81 14.55 4.80
CA ALA A 62 3.53 14.81 3.40
C ALA A 62 2.33 15.77 3.30
N ALA A 63 2.57 16.97 2.75
CA ALA A 63 1.53 17.95 2.52
C ALA A 63 0.89 17.78 1.14
N GLY A 64 -0.35 18.24 0.99
CA GLY A 64 -1.01 18.32 -0.32
C GLY A 64 -1.44 16.97 -0.90
N ILE A 65 -1.48 15.90 -0.10
CA ILE A 65 -2.02 14.62 -0.55
C ILE A 65 -3.54 14.71 -0.57
N PRO A 66 -4.18 14.63 -1.75
CA PRO A 66 -5.63 14.71 -1.85
C PRO A 66 -6.29 13.45 -1.31
N ARG A 67 -7.55 13.56 -0.93
CA ARG A 67 -8.38 12.39 -0.69
C ARG A 67 -8.61 11.65 -2.00
N MET A 68 -8.39 10.36 -1.99
CA MET A 68 -8.58 9.45 -3.13
C MET A 68 -9.64 8.41 -2.79
N GLU A 69 -10.54 8.16 -3.73
CA GLU A 69 -11.42 6.99 -3.67
C GLU A 69 -10.69 5.80 -4.30
N LEU A 70 -10.69 4.68 -3.61
CA LEU A 70 -9.92 3.51 -3.98
C LEU A 70 -10.79 2.26 -4.08
N LEU A 71 -10.44 1.38 -5.03
CA LEU A 71 -10.78 -0.03 -4.97
C LEU A 71 -9.53 -0.82 -4.58
N LEU A 72 -9.57 -1.51 -3.46
CA LEU A 72 -8.55 -2.46 -3.04
C LEU A 72 -8.96 -3.85 -3.52
N VAL A 73 -8.10 -4.52 -4.27
CA VAL A 73 -8.31 -5.90 -4.73
C VAL A 73 -7.35 -6.81 -3.98
N PHE A 74 -7.90 -7.88 -3.39
CA PHE A 74 -7.17 -8.85 -2.59
C PHE A 74 -7.12 -10.19 -3.32
N PRO A 75 -6.01 -10.50 -4.02
CA PRO A 75 -5.79 -11.83 -4.59
C PRO A 75 -5.76 -12.91 -3.50
N PRO A 76 -6.20 -14.15 -3.81
CA PRO A 76 -6.35 -15.24 -2.80
C PRO A 76 -5.02 -15.91 -2.41
N PHE A 77 -3.90 -15.21 -2.58
CA PHE A 77 -2.57 -15.71 -2.22
C PHE A 77 -1.69 -14.58 -1.66
N PRO A 78 -0.76 -14.89 -0.77
CA PRO A 78 0.21 -13.92 -0.28
C PRO A 78 1.44 -13.83 -1.17
N VAL A 79 2.12 -12.68 -1.12
CA VAL A 79 3.50 -12.50 -1.60
C VAL A 79 4.40 -12.29 -0.39
N SER A 80 5.50 -13.05 -0.32
CA SER A 80 6.49 -12.85 0.75
C SER A 80 7.24 -11.53 0.55
N THR A 81 7.14 -10.62 1.51
CA THR A 81 7.82 -9.34 1.49
C THR A 81 9.35 -9.52 1.37
N ALA A 82 9.93 -10.42 2.17
CA ALA A 82 11.36 -10.71 2.12
C ALA A 82 11.81 -11.21 0.74
N TRP A 83 11.01 -12.08 0.11
CA TRP A 83 11.27 -12.54 -1.25
C TRP A 83 11.19 -11.39 -2.27
N ALA A 84 10.17 -10.54 -2.20
CA ALA A 84 9.97 -9.44 -3.14
C ALA A 84 11.16 -8.45 -3.13
N TYR A 85 11.61 -8.04 -1.95
CA TYR A 85 12.80 -7.20 -1.81
C TYR A 85 14.08 -7.90 -2.26
N GLY A 86 14.27 -9.18 -1.93
CA GLY A 86 15.41 -9.97 -2.38
C GLY A 86 15.46 -10.13 -3.90
N ALA A 87 14.31 -10.39 -4.53
CA ALA A 87 14.20 -10.50 -5.98
C ALA A 87 14.47 -9.16 -6.68
N HIS A 88 13.95 -8.06 -6.14
CA HIS A 88 14.23 -6.71 -6.64
C HIS A 88 15.72 -6.38 -6.54
N ALA A 89 16.35 -6.63 -5.39
CA ALA A 89 17.79 -6.40 -5.18
C ALA A 89 18.67 -7.26 -6.11
N ALA A 90 18.22 -8.44 -6.49
CA ALA A 90 18.88 -9.31 -7.47
C ALA A 90 18.62 -8.90 -8.94
N GLY A 91 17.90 -7.81 -9.18
CA GLY A 91 17.57 -7.33 -10.52
C GLY A 91 16.53 -8.20 -11.26
N ALA A 92 15.71 -8.94 -10.52
CA ALA A 92 14.63 -9.70 -11.13
C ALA A 92 13.58 -8.77 -11.77
N GLY A 93 13.09 -9.17 -12.94
CA GLY A 93 12.12 -8.37 -13.70
C GLY A 93 12.80 -7.35 -14.61
N ASN A 94 12.93 -7.69 -15.89
CA ASN A 94 13.55 -6.82 -16.90
C ASN A 94 12.61 -5.73 -17.45
N SER A 95 11.36 -5.68 -16.99
CA SER A 95 10.41 -4.65 -17.40
C SER A 95 10.65 -3.35 -16.65
N ALA A 96 10.55 -2.23 -17.36
CA ALA A 96 10.61 -0.93 -16.74
C ALA A 96 9.47 -0.77 -15.71
N THR A 97 9.77 -0.18 -14.55
CA THR A 97 8.75 0.19 -13.57
C THR A 97 7.76 1.16 -14.20
N LEU A 98 6.48 0.87 -14.05
CA LEU A 98 5.44 1.77 -14.53
C LEU A 98 5.42 3.04 -13.68
N ARG A 99 5.67 4.17 -14.34
CA ARG A 99 5.61 5.51 -13.74
C ARG A 99 4.43 6.25 -14.32
N ARG A 100 3.56 6.75 -13.48
CA ARG A 100 2.40 7.54 -13.89
C ARG A 100 2.22 8.75 -12.99
N VAL A 101 1.82 9.86 -13.59
CA VAL A 101 1.46 11.08 -12.87
C VAL A 101 -0.04 11.08 -12.62
N TRP A 102 -0.43 11.25 -11.36
CA TRP A 102 -1.81 11.50 -10.96
C TRP A 102 -1.87 12.78 -10.13
N GLY A 103 -2.54 13.81 -10.66
CA GLY A 103 -2.44 15.15 -10.09
C GLY A 103 -1.01 15.66 -10.10
N SER A 104 -0.48 16.03 -8.94
CA SER A 104 0.92 16.46 -8.77
C SER A 104 1.86 15.33 -8.30
N MET A 105 1.35 14.10 -8.17
CA MET A 105 2.11 12.97 -7.64
C MET A 105 2.57 12.05 -8.76
N GLU A 106 3.83 11.59 -8.69
CA GLU A 106 4.29 10.43 -9.45
C GLU A 106 4.01 9.17 -8.64
N LEU A 107 3.24 8.26 -9.23
CA LEU A 107 2.89 6.96 -8.65
C LEU A 107 3.79 5.88 -9.25
N VAL A 108 4.54 5.20 -8.41
CA VAL A 108 5.51 4.18 -8.80
C VAL A 108 5.65 3.12 -7.71
N ASN A 109 5.83 1.86 -8.12
CA ASN A 109 6.21 0.78 -7.22
C ASN A 109 7.35 -0.04 -7.85
N ASP A 110 8.56 0.17 -7.38
CA ASP A 110 9.77 -0.47 -7.92
C ASP A 110 9.82 -1.99 -7.66
N LEU A 111 8.95 -2.54 -6.81
CA LEU A 111 8.83 -3.97 -6.59
C LEU A 111 7.98 -4.67 -7.68
N GLU A 112 7.15 -3.93 -8.43
CA GLU A 112 6.28 -4.53 -9.45
C GLU A 112 7.03 -5.40 -10.46
N PRO A 113 8.13 -4.95 -11.10
CA PRO A 113 8.81 -5.79 -12.09
C PRO A 113 9.27 -7.14 -11.51
N ALA A 114 9.84 -7.14 -10.32
CA ALA A 114 10.31 -8.35 -9.66
C ALA A 114 9.16 -9.27 -9.25
N VAL A 115 8.09 -8.72 -8.68
CA VAL A 115 6.92 -9.49 -8.25
C VAL A 115 6.16 -10.03 -9.45
N PHE A 116 5.95 -9.24 -10.48
CA PHE A 116 5.19 -9.63 -11.67
C PHE A 116 5.90 -10.68 -12.51
N SER A 117 7.24 -10.74 -12.49
CA SER A 117 7.99 -11.80 -13.15
C SER A 117 7.63 -13.20 -12.63
N LYS A 118 7.24 -13.31 -11.34
CA LYS A 118 6.80 -14.56 -10.72
C LYS A 118 5.29 -14.70 -10.63
N TYR A 119 4.59 -13.60 -10.41
CA TYR A 119 3.14 -13.55 -10.21
C TYR A 119 2.47 -12.79 -11.34
N ALA A 120 2.54 -13.32 -12.56
CA ALA A 120 2.02 -12.67 -13.78
C ALA A 120 0.53 -12.26 -13.68
N VAL A 121 -0.25 -12.97 -12.85
CA VAL A 121 -1.65 -12.63 -12.60
C VAL A 121 -1.81 -11.25 -11.92
N LEU A 122 -0.84 -10.81 -11.11
CA LEU A 122 -0.88 -9.47 -10.50
C LEU A 122 -0.66 -8.38 -11.55
N GLN A 123 0.23 -8.64 -12.52
CA GLN A 123 0.40 -7.74 -13.67
C GLN A 123 -0.88 -7.70 -14.50
N ALA A 124 -1.46 -8.85 -14.81
CA ALA A 124 -2.71 -8.94 -15.56
C ALA A 124 -3.85 -8.18 -14.87
N LEU A 125 -3.96 -8.32 -13.55
CA LEU A 125 -4.95 -7.61 -12.73
C LEU A 125 -4.74 -6.10 -12.80
N ARG A 126 -3.50 -5.60 -12.56
CA ARG A 126 -3.18 -4.18 -12.66
C ARG A 126 -3.51 -3.64 -14.05
N ASP A 127 -3.10 -4.33 -15.11
CA ASP A 127 -3.30 -3.90 -16.49
C ASP A 127 -4.78 -3.96 -16.89
N TRP A 128 -5.53 -4.91 -16.36
CA TRP A 128 -6.98 -4.98 -16.54
C TRP A 128 -7.68 -3.80 -15.85
N LEU A 129 -7.32 -3.48 -14.60
CA LEU A 129 -7.85 -2.32 -13.87
C LEU A 129 -7.61 -1.03 -14.64
N LEU A 130 -6.39 -0.83 -15.18
CA LEU A 130 -6.03 0.37 -15.95
C LEU A 130 -6.85 0.56 -17.24
N ARG A 131 -7.51 -0.49 -17.73
CA ARG A 131 -8.39 -0.43 -18.92
C ARG A 131 -9.86 -0.23 -18.56
N GLN A 132 -10.22 -0.20 -17.28
CA GLN A 132 -11.61 -0.02 -16.88
C GLN A 132 -12.02 1.45 -16.88
N ASP A 133 -13.22 1.71 -17.34
CA ASP A 133 -13.83 3.03 -17.22
C ASP A 133 -13.95 3.40 -15.74
N GLY A 134 -13.59 4.64 -15.41
CA GLY A 134 -13.63 5.14 -14.04
C GLY A 134 -12.42 4.77 -13.19
N VAL A 135 -11.37 4.18 -13.77
CA VAL A 135 -10.09 3.95 -13.11
C VAL A 135 -9.04 4.93 -13.63
N ALA A 136 -8.65 5.87 -12.79
CA ALA A 136 -7.62 6.86 -13.11
C ALA A 136 -6.21 6.26 -13.05
N HIS A 137 -5.97 5.32 -12.12
CA HIS A 137 -4.67 4.65 -11.95
C HIS A 137 -4.85 3.31 -11.25
N ALA A 138 -3.92 2.37 -11.45
CA ALA A 138 -3.84 1.13 -10.68
C ALA A 138 -2.38 0.73 -10.46
N MET A 139 -2.08 0.19 -9.28
CA MET A 139 -0.75 -0.20 -8.87
C MET A 139 -0.79 -1.26 -7.77
N MET A 140 0.25 -2.10 -7.67
CA MET A 140 0.42 -3.00 -6.53
C MET A 140 0.78 -2.20 -5.27
N SER A 141 0.22 -2.57 -4.13
CA SER A 141 0.51 -1.96 -2.84
C SER A 141 1.70 -2.65 -2.17
N GLY A 142 2.79 -1.89 -1.96
CA GLY A 142 4.01 -2.40 -1.33
C GLY A 142 4.55 -3.64 -2.05
N SER A 143 4.82 -4.71 -1.32
CA SER A 143 5.29 -5.99 -1.87
C SER A 143 4.18 -6.89 -2.45
N GLY A 144 2.94 -6.41 -2.45
CA GLY A 144 1.77 -7.18 -2.87
C GLY A 144 1.27 -8.14 -1.77
N SER A 145 0.30 -8.95 -2.06
CA SER A 145 -0.43 -9.19 -3.32
C SER A 145 -1.53 -8.16 -3.63
N THR A 146 -1.91 -7.31 -2.67
CA THR A 146 -2.96 -6.31 -2.89
C THR A 146 -2.60 -5.41 -4.07
N VAL A 147 -3.56 -5.21 -4.97
CA VAL A 147 -3.52 -4.19 -6.02
C VAL A 147 -4.63 -3.19 -5.73
N PHE A 148 -4.31 -1.89 -5.83
CA PHE A 148 -5.32 -0.85 -5.69
C PHE A 148 -5.55 -0.12 -6.99
N ALA A 149 -6.76 0.38 -7.16
CA ALA A 149 -7.12 1.33 -8.22
C ALA A 149 -7.57 2.65 -7.59
N ILE A 150 -7.12 3.77 -8.14
CA ILE A 150 -7.67 5.10 -7.86
C ILE A 150 -8.88 5.28 -8.76
N LEU A 151 -10.02 5.60 -8.16
CA LEU A 151 -11.29 5.71 -8.84
C LEU A 151 -11.64 7.18 -9.12
N ASP A 152 -12.24 7.41 -10.26
CA ASP A 152 -13.07 8.57 -10.53
C ASP A 152 -14.57 8.22 -10.39
N ASN A 153 -15.44 9.16 -10.67
CA ASN A 153 -16.89 9.05 -10.40
C ASN A 153 -17.63 8.01 -11.26
N ALA A 154 -16.98 7.36 -12.23
CA ALA A 154 -17.66 6.49 -13.22
C ALA A 154 -17.39 4.99 -13.03
N ALA A 155 -16.74 4.58 -11.94
CA ALA A 155 -16.35 3.18 -11.71
C ALA A 155 -17.48 2.28 -11.18
N GLU A 156 -18.71 2.41 -11.71
CA GLU A 156 -19.83 1.54 -11.32
C GLU A 156 -19.65 0.12 -11.84
N GLY A 157 -20.08 -0.88 -11.06
CA GLY A 157 -20.07 -2.30 -11.44
C GLY A 157 -18.66 -2.89 -11.63
N LEU A 158 -17.62 -2.20 -11.14
CA LEU A 158 -16.23 -2.64 -11.31
C LEU A 158 -15.94 -3.95 -10.56
N GLU A 159 -16.57 -4.15 -9.40
CA GLU A 159 -16.41 -5.36 -8.59
C GLU A 159 -17.03 -6.58 -9.27
N GLU A 160 -18.19 -6.44 -9.91
CA GLU A 160 -18.84 -7.52 -10.66
C GLU A 160 -18.01 -7.91 -11.87
N ARG A 161 -17.48 -6.92 -12.62
CA ARG A 161 -16.58 -7.19 -13.75
C ARG A 161 -15.27 -7.85 -13.31
N LEU A 162 -14.72 -7.43 -12.15
CA LEU A 162 -13.53 -8.05 -11.56
C LEU A 162 -13.78 -9.54 -11.25
N HIS A 163 -14.91 -9.86 -10.64
CA HIS A 163 -15.26 -11.25 -10.33
C HIS A 163 -15.52 -12.07 -11.60
N GLY A 164 -16.07 -11.45 -12.64
CA GLY A 164 -16.22 -12.11 -13.96
C GLY A 164 -14.90 -12.47 -14.61
N GLU A 165 -13.89 -11.62 -14.49
CA GLU A 165 -12.58 -11.79 -15.12
C GLU A 165 -11.62 -12.68 -14.29
N PHE A 166 -11.53 -12.44 -12.96
CA PHE A 166 -10.55 -13.10 -12.10
C PHE A 166 -11.15 -14.15 -11.15
N GLY A 167 -12.47 -14.25 -11.12
CA GLY A 167 -13.20 -15.17 -10.24
C GLY A 167 -13.47 -14.60 -8.84
N ALA A 168 -14.45 -15.18 -8.15
CA ALA A 168 -14.92 -14.72 -6.83
C ALA A 168 -13.88 -14.83 -5.70
N ALA A 169 -12.78 -15.55 -5.92
CA ALA A 169 -11.68 -15.64 -4.97
C ALA A 169 -10.88 -14.33 -4.85
N PHE A 170 -10.94 -13.45 -5.87
CA PHE A 170 -10.38 -12.10 -5.82
C PHE A 170 -11.38 -11.17 -5.15
N SER A 171 -11.27 -11.01 -3.84
CA SER A 171 -12.15 -10.09 -3.11
C SER A 171 -11.75 -8.64 -3.34
N ALA A 172 -12.73 -7.74 -3.29
CA ALA A 172 -12.50 -6.31 -3.46
C ALA A 172 -13.22 -5.50 -2.39
N ARG A 173 -12.69 -4.30 -2.11
CA ARG A 173 -13.29 -3.37 -1.15
C ARG A 173 -13.05 -1.93 -1.58
N ARG A 174 -14.11 -1.13 -1.64
CA ARG A 174 -14.00 0.32 -1.79
C ARG A 174 -13.66 0.98 -0.46
N CYS A 175 -12.79 1.96 -0.52
CA CYS A 175 -12.45 2.81 0.62
C CYS A 175 -11.95 4.16 0.10
N SER A 176 -11.73 5.10 1.01
CA SER A 176 -11.06 6.35 0.67
C SER A 176 -9.85 6.58 1.57
N THR A 177 -8.84 7.28 1.05
CA THR A 177 -7.71 7.70 1.86
C THR A 177 -8.15 8.72 2.89
N VAL A 178 -7.45 8.76 4.02
CA VAL A 178 -7.62 9.83 5.02
C VAL A 178 -6.93 11.08 4.45
N ALA A 179 -7.65 12.21 4.44
CA ALA A 179 -7.03 13.48 4.07
C ALA A 179 -5.97 13.86 5.10
N SER A 180 -4.88 14.53 4.67
CA SER A 180 -3.98 15.17 5.63
C SER A 180 -4.78 16.25 6.38
N ALA A 181 -4.69 16.25 7.72
CA ALA A 181 -5.11 17.42 8.47
C ALA A 181 -4.30 18.63 7.98
N VAL A 182 -4.99 19.68 7.58
CA VAL A 182 -4.42 20.96 7.14
C VAL A 182 -3.67 21.59 8.29
#